data_9291e149cfec998591f3d29248c3f3bb
#
_entry.id   9291e149cfec998591f3d29248c3f3bb
#
_cell.length_a   1.000
_cell.length_b   1.000
_cell.length_c   1.000
_cell.angle_alpha   90.00
_cell.angle_beta   90.00
_cell.angle_gamma   90.00
#
_symmetry.space_group_name_H-M   'P 1'
#
loop_
_entity.id
_entity.type
_entity.pdbx_description
1 polymer ?
#
loop_
_entity_poly.entity_id
_entity_poly.type
_entity_poly.pdbx_seq_one_letter_code
_entity_poly.pdbx_strand_id
1 'polypeptide(L)'
;MKERYIRNIEAVSEEENAALFDKKVCIIGCGGLGGYITEILARIGVGNLIVVDGDVFEESNLNRQLYSKIDLLGKSKAEAAYKRILEINPEVKVKYIYDFFDESNYSEIINDSDVVVDALDNIKTKKFLQKVCEELGKPFVHGAIAGW
;
A
#
# COMPACT_ATOMS: atom_id res chain seq x y z
N MET A 1 16.16 19.43 4.44
CA MET A 1 15.15 18.58 3.77
C MET A 1 15.60 18.27 2.35
N LYS A 2 15.23 17.10 1.79
CA LYS A 2 15.58 16.74 0.40
C LYS A 2 14.69 17.49 -0.59
N GLU A 3 15.25 17.88 -1.73
CA GLU A 3 14.55 18.65 -2.77
C GLU A 3 13.26 17.99 -3.24
N ARG A 4 13.22 16.64 -3.32
CA ARG A 4 12.01 15.88 -3.72
C ARG A 4 10.80 16.10 -2.82
N TYR A 5 10.99 16.57 -1.59
CA TYR A 5 9.91 16.79 -0.61
C TYR A 5 9.61 18.27 -0.38
N ILE A 6 10.27 19.19 -1.07
CA ILE A 6 10.12 20.63 -0.83
C ILE A 6 8.68 21.13 -1.02
N ARG A 7 7.94 20.47 -1.89
CA ARG A 7 6.52 20.81 -2.15
C ARG A 7 5.53 20.23 -1.11
N ASN A 8 6.01 19.39 -0.20
CA ASN A 8 5.17 18.91 0.91
C ASN A 8 4.97 19.99 1.97
N ILE A 9 5.88 20.96 2.08
CA ILE A 9 5.93 21.97 3.16
C ILE A 9 4.70 22.87 3.23
N GLU A 10 3.97 23.02 2.15
CA GLU A 10 2.69 23.77 2.18
C GLU A 10 1.58 23.01 2.92
N ALA A 11 1.72 21.70 3.07
CA ALA A 11 0.74 20.81 3.71
C ALA A 11 1.21 20.27 5.06
N VAL A 12 2.52 20.04 5.22
CA VAL A 12 3.14 19.49 6.44
C VAL A 12 4.41 20.27 6.79
N SER A 13 4.76 20.38 8.07
CA SER A 13 6.01 21.02 8.50
C SER A 13 7.25 20.18 8.13
N GLU A 14 8.45 20.73 8.27
CA GLU A 14 9.69 20.00 8.06
C GLU A 14 9.83 18.83 9.04
N GLU A 15 9.45 19.03 10.30
CA GLU A 15 9.47 17.99 11.33
C GLU A 15 8.49 16.86 11.02
N GLU A 16 7.27 17.19 10.58
CA GLU A 16 6.26 16.22 10.18
C GLU A 16 6.71 15.43 8.95
N ASN A 17 7.31 16.12 7.96
CA ASN A 17 7.85 15.46 6.78
C ASN A 17 9.02 14.52 7.13
N ALA A 18 9.88 14.90 8.08
CA ALA A 18 10.93 14.01 8.57
C ALA A 18 10.35 12.80 9.32
N ALA A 19 9.28 13.01 10.12
CA ALA A 19 8.62 11.93 10.83
C ALA A 19 7.96 10.89 9.90
N LEU A 20 7.50 11.30 8.71
CA LEU A 20 6.96 10.36 7.71
C LEU A 20 7.98 9.30 7.29
N PHE A 21 9.26 9.66 7.24
CA PHE A 21 10.32 8.74 6.83
C PHE A 21 10.52 7.56 7.81
N ASP A 22 10.17 7.75 9.07
CA ASP A 22 10.25 6.69 10.09
C ASP A 22 8.98 5.83 10.16
N LYS A 23 7.90 6.24 9.50
CA LYS A 23 6.62 5.52 9.55
C LYS A 23 6.62 4.28 8.67
N LYS A 24 5.89 3.27 9.14
CA LYS A 24 5.65 2.02 8.45
C LYS A 24 4.16 1.86 8.14
N VAL A 25 3.82 1.83 6.87
CA VAL A 25 2.44 1.65 6.40
C VAL A 25 2.31 0.31 5.66
N CYS A 26 1.33 -0.47 6.07
CA CYS A 26 0.97 -1.72 5.42
C CYS A 26 -0.26 -1.52 4.54
N ILE A 27 -0.17 -1.80 3.26
CA ILE A 27 -1.25 -1.68 2.28
C ILE A 27 -1.69 -3.08 1.87
N ILE A 28 -2.93 -3.43 2.21
CA ILE A 28 -3.53 -4.71 1.86
C ILE A 28 -4.37 -4.54 0.61
N GLY A 29 -3.87 -5.08 -0.50
CA GLY A 29 -4.40 -4.92 -1.85
C GLY A 29 -3.60 -3.94 -2.72
N CYS A 30 -3.23 -4.37 -3.92
CA CYS A 30 -2.45 -3.60 -4.90
C CYS A 30 -3.22 -3.39 -6.22
N GLY A 31 -4.55 -3.41 -6.17
CA GLY A 31 -5.43 -3.21 -7.33
C GLY A 31 -5.77 -1.75 -7.60
N GLY A 32 -7.06 -1.49 -7.83
CA GLY A 32 -7.56 -0.17 -8.24
C GLY A 32 -7.30 0.96 -7.25
N LEU A 33 -7.43 0.71 -5.94
CA LEU A 33 -7.08 1.68 -4.90
C LEU A 33 -5.62 1.55 -4.45
N GLY A 34 -5.17 0.32 -4.20
CA GLY A 34 -3.86 0.07 -3.57
C GLY A 34 -2.69 0.59 -4.38
N GLY A 35 -2.74 0.49 -5.71
CA GLY A 35 -1.70 1.04 -6.59
C GLY A 35 -1.53 2.55 -6.44
N TYR A 36 -2.63 3.30 -6.44
CA TYR A 36 -2.60 4.76 -6.25
C TYR A 36 -2.15 5.15 -4.86
N ILE A 37 -2.65 4.48 -3.82
CA ILE A 37 -2.25 4.74 -2.42
C ILE A 37 -0.76 4.50 -2.25
N THR A 38 -0.25 3.37 -2.73
CA THR A 38 1.18 3.01 -2.65
C THR A 38 2.06 4.04 -3.37
N GLU A 39 1.68 4.45 -4.57
CA GLU A 39 2.38 5.47 -5.35
C GLU A 39 2.45 6.81 -4.58
N ILE A 40 1.33 7.28 -4.02
CA ILE A 40 1.26 8.53 -3.28
C ILE A 40 2.12 8.47 -2.02
N LEU A 41 2.03 7.40 -1.23
CA LEU A 41 2.81 7.23 0.00
C LEU A 41 4.32 7.23 -0.27
N ALA A 42 4.75 6.56 -1.35
CA ALA A 42 6.16 6.57 -1.76
C ALA A 42 6.64 7.98 -2.18
N ARG A 43 5.78 8.75 -2.87
CA ARG A 43 6.10 10.11 -3.33
C ARG A 43 6.17 11.13 -2.21
N ILE A 44 5.28 11.07 -1.23
CA ILE A 44 5.30 11.98 -0.07
C ILE A 44 6.41 11.66 0.94
N GLY A 45 7.05 10.48 0.85
CA GLY A 45 8.20 10.12 1.65
C GLY A 45 7.92 9.28 2.89
N VAL A 46 6.83 8.50 2.90
CA VAL A 46 6.67 7.43 3.90
C VAL A 46 7.81 6.43 3.73
N GLY A 47 8.63 6.28 4.76
CA GLY A 47 9.92 5.60 4.62
C GLY A 47 9.87 4.09 4.62
N ASN A 48 8.79 3.47 5.11
CA ASN A 48 8.67 2.01 5.12
C ASN A 48 7.27 1.59 4.63
N LEU A 49 7.22 0.79 3.58
CA LEU A 49 5.98 0.29 2.98
C LEU A 49 5.97 -1.23 2.94
N ILE A 50 4.85 -1.82 3.31
CA ILE A 50 4.56 -3.23 3.10
C ILE A 50 3.37 -3.31 2.15
N VAL A 51 3.52 -3.97 1.02
CA VAL A 51 2.46 -4.15 0.02
C VAL A 51 2.09 -5.62 -0.10
N VAL A 52 0.82 -5.93 0.02
CA VAL A 52 0.31 -7.30 0.10
C VAL A 52 -0.76 -7.52 -0.95
N ASP A 53 -0.55 -8.49 -1.83
CA ASP A 53 -1.56 -8.93 -2.80
C ASP A 53 -1.23 -10.32 -3.32
N GLY A 54 -2.19 -11.23 -3.32
CA GLY A 54 -2.05 -12.59 -3.85
C GLY A 54 -2.34 -12.72 -5.34
N ASP A 55 -2.83 -11.67 -6.00
CA ASP A 55 -3.24 -11.71 -7.40
C ASP A 55 -2.11 -11.42 -8.39
N VAL A 56 -2.36 -11.83 -9.62
CA VAL A 56 -1.62 -11.41 -10.82
C VAL A 56 -2.46 -10.43 -11.64
N PHE A 57 -1.80 -9.66 -12.52
CA PHE A 57 -2.50 -8.79 -13.45
C PHE A 57 -3.24 -9.58 -14.53
N GLU A 58 -4.46 -9.16 -14.79
CA GLU A 58 -5.31 -9.61 -15.88
C GLU A 58 -5.62 -8.47 -16.84
N GLU A 59 -5.99 -8.77 -18.06
CA GLU A 59 -6.35 -7.78 -19.08
C GLU A 59 -7.48 -6.86 -18.61
N SER A 60 -8.44 -7.40 -17.86
CA SER A 60 -9.54 -6.64 -17.24
C SER A 60 -9.11 -5.58 -16.23
N ASN A 61 -7.86 -5.62 -15.76
CA ASN A 61 -7.31 -4.64 -14.82
C ASN A 61 -6.78 -3.37 -15.49
N LEU A 62 -6.47 -3.45 -16.79
CA LEU A 62 -5.80 -2.37 -17.54
C LEU A 62 -6.55 -1.05 -17.54
N ASN A 63 -7.87 -1.08 -17.38
CA ASN A 63 -8.71 0.11 -17.43
C ASN A 63 -8.63 1.00 -16.17
N ARG A 64 -8.16 0.48 -15.02
CA ARG A 64 -8.22 1.21 -13.75
C ARG A 64 -7.07 0.98 -12.77
N GLN A 65 -6.28 -0.09 -12.93
CA GLN A 65 -5.19 -0.39 -12.01
C GLN A 65 -3.90 0.29 -12.47
N LEU A 66 -3.37 1.19 -11.65
CA LEU A 66 -2.24 2.06 -11.99
C LEU A 66 -1.01 1.30 -12.49
N TYR A 67 -0.70 0.17 -11.88
CA TYR A 67 0.52 -0.60 -12.20
C TYR A 67 0.32 -1.65 -13.29
N SER A 68 -0.94 -1.84 -13.75
CA SER A 68 -1.21 -2.77 -14.83
C SER A 68 -0.71 -2.24 -16.17
N LYS A 69 -0.04 -3.09 -16.91
CA LYS A 69 0.40 -2.86 -18.29
C LYS A 69 0.60 -4.18 -19.02
N ILE A 70 0.62 -4.13 -20.35
CA ILE A 70 0.60 -5.33 -21.20
C ILE A 70 1.72 -6.30 -20.84
N ASP A 71 2.93 -5.82 -20.62
CA ASP A 71 4.11 -6.66 -20.31
C ASP A 71 4.10 -7.23 -18.87
N LEU A 72 3.16 -6.81 -18.03
CA LEU A 72 2.97 -7.31 -16.67
C LEU A 72 1.78 -8.27 -16.54
N LEU A 73 1.04 -8.56 -17.60
CA LEU A 73 -0.04 -9.54 -17.54
C LEU A 73 0.50 -10.92 -17.08
N GLY A 74 -0.19 -11.52 -16.11
CA GLY A 74 0.24 -12.75 -15.45
C GLY A 74 1.34 -12.60 -14.40
N LYS A 75 1.80 -11.36 -14.13
CA LYS A 75 2.81 -11.08 -13.09
C LYS A 75 2.16 -10.61 -11.80
N SER A 76 2.85 -10.83 -10.67
CA SER A 76 2.38 -10.45 -9.34
C SER A 76 2.14 -8.95 -9.22
N LYS A 77 0.97 -8.55 -8.72
CA LYS A 77 0.64 -7.16 -8.44
C LYS A 77 1.52 -6.58 -7.33
N ALA A 78 1.79 -7.35 -6.27
CA ALA A 78 2.64 -6.92 -5.16
C ALA A 78 4.10 -6.71 -5.60
N GLU A 79 4.65 -7.58 -6.43
CA GLU A 79 6.01 -7.43 -6.97
C GLU A 79 6.11 -6.21 -7.91
N ALA A 80 5.09 -5.95 -8.71
CA ALA A 80 5.06 -4.77 -9.59
C ALA A 80 5.02 -3.47 -8.77
N ALA A 81 4.22 -3.42 -7.70
CA ALA A 81 4.19 -2.31 -6.77
C ALA A 81 5.58 -2.07 -6.13
N TYR A 82 6.24 -3.12 -5.67
CA TYR A 82 7.60 -3.06 -5.14
C TYR A 82 8.58 -2.43 -6.12
N LYS A 83 8.63 -2.93 -7.35
CA LYS A 83 9.53 -2.41 -8.40
C LYS A 83 9.24 -0.94 -8.69
N ARG A 84 7.96 -0.58 -8.79
CA ARG A 84 7.53 0.78 -9.05
C ARG A 84 7.92 1.76 -7.95
N ILE A 85 7.81 1.36 -6.67
CA ILE A 85 8.25 2.21 -5.55
C ILE A 85 9.74 2.52 -5.66
N LEU A 86 10.58 1.53 -5.96
CA LEU A 86 12.02 1.74 -6.10
C LEU A 86 12.40 2.66 -7.26
N GLU A 87 11.62 2.65 -8.35
CA GLU A 87 11.80 3.58 -9.47
C GLU A 87 11.48 5.04 -9.07
N ILE A 88 10.46 5.23 -8.22
CA ILE A 88 10.02 6.56 -7.78
C ILE A 88 10.91 7.10 -6.67
N ASN A 89 11.18 6.26 -5.67
CA ASN A 89 11.88 6.67 -4.47
C ASN A 89 12.71 5.50 -3.90
N PRO A 90 13.98 5.38 -4.32
CA PRO A 90 14.85 4.28 -3.90
C PRO A 90 15.24 4.32 -2.41
N GLU A 91 14.89 5.38 -1.69
CA GLU A 91 15.13 5.50 -0.25
C GLU A 91 14.04 4.86 0.59
N VAL A 92 12.88 4.60 0.02
CA VAL A 92 11.78 3.88 0.68
C VAL A 92 12.16 2.42 0.85
N LYS A 93 12.12 1.95 2.08
CA LYS A 93 12.26 0.53 2.38
C LYS A 93 10.92 -0.14 2.11
N VAL A 94 10.85 -0.90 1.06
CA VAL A 94 9.63 -1.60 0.66
C VAL A 94 9.79 -3.10 0.76
N LYS A 95 8.78 -3.76 1.34
CA LYS A 95 8.61 -5.21 1.35
C LYS A 95 7.34 -5.53 0.58
N TYR A 96 7.38 -6.52 -0.29
CA TYR A 96 6.16 -7.05 -0.90
C TYR A 96 5.88 -8.48 -0.40
N ILE A 97 4.60 -8.81 -0.31
CA ILE A 97 4.11 -10.13 0.06
C ILE A 97 3.16 -10.58 -1.04
N TYR A 98 3.62 -11.56 -1.82
CA TYR A 98 2.82 -12.19 -2.86
C TYR A 98 2.02 -13.35 -2.26
N ASP A 99 1.00 -12.98 -1.51
CA ASP A 99 0.10 -13.92 -0.86
C ASP A 99 -1.24 -13.21 -0.56
N PHE A 100 -2.29 -13.99 -0.35
CA PHE A 100 -3.57 -13.48 0.13
C PHE A 100 -3.52 -13.25 1.63
N PHE A 101 -4.09 -12.14 2.06
CA PHE A 101 -4.23 -11.81 3.47
C PHE A 101 -5.34 -12.63 4.11
N ASP A 102 -5.02 -13.44 5.11
CA ASP A 102 -5.98 -14.32 5.79
C ASP A 102 -5.61 -14.62 7.25
N GLU A 103 -6.35 -15.56 7.86
CA GLU A 103 -6.16 -15.98 9.25
C GLU A 103 -4.79 -16.60 9.55
N SER A 104 -4.11 -17.14 8.53
CA SER A 104 -2.82 -17.81 8.71
C SER A 104 -1.64 -16.85 8.77
N ASN A 105 -1.75 -15.62 8.20
CA ASN A 105 -0.62 -14.70 8.03
C ASN A 105 -0.84 -13.28 8.56
N TYR A 106 -2.06 -12.91 8.97
CA TYR A 106 -2.40 -11.53 9.31
C TYR A 106 -1.50 -10.91 10.38
N SER A 107 -1.21 -11.65 11.43
CA SER A 107 -0.44 -11.14 12.56
C SER A 107 0.99 -10.80 12.15
N GLU A 108 1.65 -11.68 11.39
CA GLU A 108 3.00 -11.45 10.88
C GLU A 108 3.05 -10.25 9.92
N ILE A 109 2.00 -10.07 9.13
CA ILE A 109 1.92 -9.01 8.12
C ILE A 109 1.74 -7.63 8.75
N ILE A 110 0.77 -7.47 9.69
CA ILE A 110 0.36 -6.14 10.16
C ILE A 110 0.96 -5.74 11.51
N ASN A 111 1.51 -6.69 12.28
CA ASN A 111 1.87 -6.44 13.68
C ASN A 111 2.91 -5.32 13.86
N ASP A 112 3.83 -5.18 12.94
CA ASP A 112 4.93 -4.20 12.99
C ASP A 112 4.62 -2.89 12.24
N SER A 113 3.38 -2.65 11.86
CA SER A 113 2.96 -1.45 11.12
C SER A 113 2.42 -0.38 12.05
N ASP A 114 2.70 0.89 11.75
CA ASP A 114 2.11 2.05 12.42
C ASP A 114 0.66 2.29 11.96
N VAL A 115 0.38 2.02 10.67
CA VAL A 115 -0.94 2.18 10.04
C VAL A 115 -1.17 1.05 9.06
N VAL A 116 -2.39 0.54 9.02
CA VAL A 116 -2.85 -0.45 8.05
C VAL A 116 -3.90 0.16 7.13
N VAL A 117 -3.72 -0.01 5.84
CA VAL A 117 -4.64 0.49 4.81
C VAL A 117 -5.36 -0.68 4.14
N ASP A 118 -6.68 -0.61 4.16
CA ASP A 118 -7.56 -1.52 3.43
C ASP A 118 -7.81 -0.99 2.01
N ALA A 119 -7.19 -1.62 1.04
CA ALA A 119 -7.40 -1.39 -0.39
C ALA A 119 -7.97 -2.64 -1.10
N LEU A 120 -8.61 -3.52 -0.33
CA LEU A 120 -9.24 -4.75 -0.81
C LEU A 120 -10.56 -4.46 -1.54
N ASP A 121 -10.98 -5.37 -2.40
CA ASP A 121 -12.27 -5.37 -3.10
C ASP A 121 -13.26 -6.44 -2.58
N ASN A 122 -12.79 -7.34 -1.72
CA ASN A 122 -13.59 -8.43 -1.17
C ASN A 122 -14.11 -8.08 0.23
N ILE A 123 -15.44 -8.03 0.38
CA ILE A 123 -16.10 -7.62 1.64
C ILE A 123 -15.74 -8.53 2.81
N LYS A 124 -15.62 -9.83 2.59
CA LYS A 124 -15.26 -10.79 3.65
C LYS A 124 -13.89 -10.48 4.23
N THR A 125 -12.91 -10.30 3.38
CA THR A 125 -11.52 -9.99 3.79
C THR A 125 -11.43 -8.59 4.39
N LYS A 126 -12.18 -7.60 3.87
CA LYS A 126 -12.27 -6.24 4.46
C LYS A 126 -12.76 -6.27 5.91
N LYS A 127 -13.83 -7.01 6.18
CA LYS A 127 -14.36 -7.17 7.56
C LYS A 127 -13.38 -7.90 8.47
N PHE A 128 -12.70 -8.91 7.96
CA PHE A 128 -11.66 -9.61 8.70
C PHE A 128 -10.49 -8.68 9.05
N LEU A 129 -9.98 -7.91 8.08
CA LEU A 129 -8.91 -6.94 8.30
C LEU A 129 -9.30 -5.89 9.34
N GLN A 130 -10.51 -5.32 9.24
CA GLN A 130 -11.01 -4.38 10.24
C GLN A 130 -10.99 -4.98 11.65
N LYS A 131 -11.53 -6.20 11.80
CA LYS A 131 -11.59 -6.90 13.09
C LYS A 131 -10.19 -7.10 13.69
N VAL A 132 -9.25 -7.62 12.92
CA VAL A 132 -7.90 -7.90 13.45
C VAL A 132 -7.11 -6.62 13.73
N CYS A 133 -7.33 -5.53 12.99
CA CYS A 133 -6.76 -4.23 13.30
C CYS A 133 -7.30 -3.67 14.63
N GLU A 134 -8.60 -3.83 14.88
CA GLU A 134 -9.22 -3.46 16.15
C GLU A 134 -8.65 -4.27 17.31
N GLU A 135 -8.59 -5.59 17.18
CA GLU A 135 -8.04 -6.51 18.19
C GLU A 135 -6.57 -6.22 18.53
N LEU A 136 -5.76 -5.84 17.54
CA LEU A 136 -4.33 -5.53 17.70
C LEU A 136 -4.06 -4.05 17.99
N GLY A 137 -5.11 -3.21 18.10
CA GLY A 137 -4.97 -1.78 18.34
C GLY A 137 -4.24 -1.03 17.22
N LYS A 138 -4.37 -1.49 15.96
CA LYS A 138 -3.73 -0.87 14.81
C LYS A 138 -4.58 0.26 14.24
N PRO A 139 -4.04 1.46 14.05
CA PRO A 139 -4.67 2.50 13.24
C PRO A 139 -5.02 1.95 11.85
N PHE A 140 -6.27 2.15 11.44
CA PHE A 140 -6.85 1.53 10.26
C PHE A 140 -7.49 2.56 9.34
N VAL A 141 -7.12 2.53 8.06
CA VAL A 141 -7.71 3.39 7.02
C VAL A 141 -8.45 2.51 6.04
N HIS A 142 -9.75 2.70 5.96
CA HIS A 142 -10.63 1.96 5.07
C HIS A 142 -10.84 2.71 3.75
N GLY A 143 -10.64 2.02 2.63
CA GLY A 143 -10.95 2.50 1.28
C GLY A 143 -11.95 1.58 0.58
N ALA A 144 -12.90 2.17 -0.13
CA ALA A 144 -13.85 1.45 -0.96
C ALA A 144 -14.26 2.28 -2.18
N ILE A 145 -14.60 1.59 -3.28
CA ILE A 145 -15.21 2.19 -4.45
C ILE A 145 -16.68 1.80 -4.44
N ALA A 146 -17.57 2.78 -4.42
CA ALA A 146 -18.99 2.59 -4.60
C ALA A 146 -19.41 3.10 -5.98
N GLY A 147 -20.18 2.28 -6.70
CA GLY A 147 -20.86 2.71 -7.92
C GLY A 147 -22.20 3.38 -7.64
N TRP A 148 -22.82 3.96 -8.65
CA TRP A 148 -24.20 4.42 -8.64
C TRP A 148 -25.11 3.39 -9.27
#